data_7cf83ed4620d7d0e4b973f48c5b490e3
#
_entry.id   7cf83ed4620d7d0e4b973f48c5b490e3
#
_cell.length_a   1.000
_cell.length_b   1.000
_cell.length_c   1.000
_cell.angle_alpha   90.00
_cell.angle_beta   90.00
_cell.angle_gamma   90.00
#
_symmetry.space_group_name_H-M   'P 1'
#
loop_
_entity.id
_entity.type
_entity.pdbx_description
1 polymer ?
#
loop_
_entity_poly.entity_id
_entity_poly.type
_entity_poly.pdbx_seq_one_letter_code
_entity_poly.pdbx_strand_id
1 'polypeptide(L)'
;MTVDARVAVLYPKENELKIEEIAFPSPGPDQVIVKQFASGVCHSQLHQIHAPREKPVILGHESTGLVIDVGKNVSHVAPGDTVLVTWVPRDAARAERP
;
A
#
# COMPACT_ATOMS: atom_id res chain seq x y z
N MET A 1 16.53 7.25 -3.58
CA MET A 1 16.71 5.85 -3.16
C MET A 1 15.48 5.05 -3.55
N THR A 2 15.66 3.83 -4.01
CA THR A 2 14.56 2.93 -4.36
C THR A 2 14.53 1.74 -3.41
N VAL A 3 13.37 1.13 -3.29
CA VAL A 3 13.16 -0.09 -2.49
C VAL A 3 12.61 -1.17 -3.41
N ASP A 4 13.28 -2.32 -3.46
CA ASP A 4 12.82 -3.46 -4.23
C ASP A 4 11.84 -4.28 -3.40
N ALA A 5 10.73 -4.68 -4.01
CA ALA A 5 9.72 -5.47 -3.34
C ALA A 5 9.08 -6.49 -4.28
N ARG A 6 8.70 -7.63 -3.72
CA ARG A 6 7.90 -8.63 -4.44
C ARG A 6 6.44 -8.32 -4.21
N VAL A 7 5.69 -8.19 -5.29
CA VAL A 7 4.28 -7.81 -5.24
C VAL A 7 3.44 -8.70 -6.15
N ALA A 8 2.16 -8.83 -5.81
CA ALA A 8 1.19 -9.52 -6.65
C ALA A 8 0.53 -8.51 -7.57
N VAL A 9 0.77 -8.64 -8.87
CA VAL A 9 0.29 -7.69 -9.89
C VAL A 9 -0.84 -8.31 -10.71
N LEU A 10 -1.91 -7.55 -10.90
CA LEU A 10 -3.03 -7.93 -11.75
C LEU A 10 -2.98 -7.10 -13.03
N TYR A 11 -2.79 -7.77 -14.16
CA TYR A 11 -2.71 -7.11 -15.46
C TYR A 11 -4.09 -6.96 -16.13
N PRO A 12 -4.22 -5.99 -17.07
CA PRO A 12 -5.45 -5.87 -17.85
C PRO A 12 -5.81 -7.18 -18.56
N LYS A 13 -7.09 -7.50 -18.60
CA LYS A 13 -7.64 -8.69 -19.28
C LYS A 13 -7.19 -10.03 -18.71
N GLU A 14 -6.51 -10.03 -17.55
CA GLU A 14 -6.11 -11.24 -16.86
C GLU A 14 -6.85 -11.34 -15.54
N ASN A 15 -7.12 -12.56 -15.09
CA ASN A 15 -7.79 -12.83 -13.82
C ASN A 15 -6.86 -13.54 -12.82
N GLU A 16 -5.59 -13.64 -13.15
CA GLU A 16 -4.59 -14.24 -12.28
C GLU A 16 -3.60 -13.19 -11.80
N LEU A 17 -3.22 -13.29 -10.54
CA LEU A 17 -2.18 -12.45 -9.96
C LEU A 17 -0.81 -13.03 -10.31
N LYS A 18 0.11 -12.18 -10.69
CA LYS A 18 1.50 -12.56 -10.97
C LYS A 18 2.42 -11.95 -9.94
N ILE A 19 3.35 -12.75 -9.41
CA ILE A 19 4.34 -12.25 -8.47
C ILE A 19 5.50 -11.66 -9.26
N GLU A 20 5.77 -10.37 -9.02
CA GLU A 20 6.85 -9.65 -9.68
C GLU A 20 7.68 -8.88 -8.68
N GLU A 21 8.94 -8.65 -9.03
CA GLU A 21 9.81 -7.77 -8.27
C GLU A 21 9.77 -6.38 -8.89
N ILE A 22 9.44 -5.38 -8.08
CA ILE A 22 9.29 -4.01 -8.52
C ILE A 22 10.14 -3.11 -7.64
N ALA A 23 10.82 -2.13 -8.26
CA ALA A 23 11.54 -1.09 -7.55
C ALA A 23 10.60 0.09 -7.29
N PHE A 24 10.41 0.43 -6.03
CA PHE A 24 9.61 1.60 -5.64
C PHE A 24 10.53 2.79 -5.42
N PRO A 25 10.19 3.96 -5.97
CA PRO A 25 10.98 5.18 -5.71
C PRO A 25 10.81 5.67 -4.28
N SER A 26 11.61 6.66 -3.92
CA SER A 26 11.42 7.36 -2.63
C SER A 26 10.00 7.90 -2.53
N PRO A 27 9.41 7.96 -1.31
CA PRO A 27 8.05 8.44 -1.17
C PRO A 27 7.92 9.91 -1.57
N GLY A 28 6.79 10.25 -2.21
CA GLY A 28 6.44 11.64 -2.44
C GLY A 28 6.17 12.38 -1.12
N PRO A 29 5.92 13.71 -1.17
CA PRO A 29 5.82 14.52 0.06
C PRO A 29 4.78 14.02 1.07
N ASP A 30 3.70 13.42 0.59
CA ASP A 30 2.58 12.97 1.44
C ASP A 30 2.48 11.44 1.51
N GLN A 31 3.51 10.73 1.10
CA GLN A 31 3.52 9.28 1.01
C GLN A 31 4.40 8.63 2.07
N VAL A 32 4.12 7.36 2.31
CA VAL A 32 4.83 6.53 3.29
C VAL A 32 5.19 5.21 2.61
N ILE A 33 6.38 4.69 2.90
CA ILE A 33 6.76 3.33 2.51
C ILE A 33 6.64 2.43 3.73
N VAL A 34 5.86 1.36 3.60
CA VAL A 34 5.62 0.39 4.66
C VAL A 34 6.12 -0.99 4.21
N LYS A 35 6.98 -1.59 5.02
CA LYS A 35 7.36 -2.99 4.84
C LYS A 35 6.28 -3.85 5.50
N GLN A 36 5.53 -4.59 4.72
CA GLN A 36 4.39 -5.33 5.22
C GLN A 36 4.78 -6.65 5.88
N PHE A 37 4.13 -6.95 6.99
CA PHE A 37 4.30 -8.22 7.71
C PHE A 37 3.18 -9.21 7.37
N ALA A 38 1.97 -8.71 7.23
CA ALA A 38 0.78 -9.51 6.94
C ALA A 38 -0.24 -8.66 6.21
N SER A 39 -1.04 -9.29 5.38
CA SER A 39 -2.08 -8.62 4.61
C SER A 39 -3.38 -9.40 4.74
N GLY A 40 -4.49 -8.68 4.97
CA GLY A 40 -5.82 -9.24 4.92
C GLY A 40 -6.35 -9.28 3.50
N VAL A 41 -7.36 -10.11 3.28
CA VAL A 41 -8.06 -10.22 1.99
C VAL A 41 -9.52 -9.83 2.20
N CYS A 42 -9.99 -8.89 1.40
CA CYS A 42 -11.36 -8.42 1.44
C CYS A 42 -12.11 -8.89 0.19
N HIS A 43 -13.41 -9.15 0.32
CA HIS A 43 -14.23 -9.58 -0.81
C HIS A 43 -14.24 -8.55 -1.96
N SER A 44 -14.00 -7.27 -1.66
CA SER A 44 -13.90 -6.23 -2.68
C SER A 44 -12.77 -6.50 -3.69
N GLN A 45 -11.71 -7.18 -3.29
CA GLN A 45 -10.61 -7.54 -4.17
C GLN A 45 -11.05 -8.56 -5.23
N LEU A 46 -11.96 -9.46 -4.88
CA LEU A 46 -12.54 -10.39 -5.85
C LEU A 46 -13.33 -9.64 -6.93
N HIS A 47 -14.09 -8.63 -6.54
CA HIS A 47 -14.78 -7.76 -7.50
C HIS A 47 -13.79 -7.01 -8.39
N GLN A 48 -12.69 -6.53 -7.83
CA GLN A 48 -11.66 -5.83 -8.59
C GLN A 48 -10.96 -6.73 -9.62
N ILE A 49 -10.74 -8.00 -9.28
CA ILE A 49 -10.15 -8.97 -10.22
C ILE A 49 -11.02 -9.14 -11.46
N HIS A 50 -12.34 -9.14 -11.29
CA HIS A 50 -13.29 -9.31 -12.39
C HIS A 50 -13.71 -8.00 -13.05
N ALA A 51 -13.35 -6.85 -12.49
CA ALA A 51 -13.69 -5.55 -13.04
C ALA A 51 -12.82 -5.20 -14.27
N PRO A 52 -13.37 -4.47 -15.25
CA PRO A 52 -12.56 -3.97 -16.35
C PRO A 52 -11.47 -3.01 -15.84
N ARG A 53 -10.29 -3.10 -16.44
CA ARG A 53 -9.16 -2.21 -16.10
C ARG A 53 -8.26 -1.99 -17.31
N GLU A 54 -7.67 -0.83 -17.38
CA GLU A 54 -6.77 -0.44 -18.48
C GLU A 54 -5.30 -0.53 -18.09
N LYS A 55 -4.98 -0.54 -16.80
CA LYS A 55 -3.61 -0.54 -16.27
C LYS A 55 -3.39 -1.68 -15.31
N PRO A 56 -2.14 -2.17 -15.18
CA PRO A 56 -1.82 -3.12 -14.11
C PRO A 56 -2.08 -2.49 -12.74
N VAL A 57 -2.55 -3.28 -11.79
CA VAL A 57 -2.83 -2.83 -10.44
C VAL A 57 -2.26 -3.78 -9.41
N ILE A 58 -1.91 -3.25 -8.25
CA ILE A 58 -1.55 -3.99 -7.06
C ILE A 58 -2.69 -3.79 -6.08
N LEU A 59 -3.41 -4.87 -5.77
CA LEU A 59 -4.59 -4.80 -4.92
C LEU A 59 -4.24 -4.92 -3.45
N GLY A 60 -5.14 -4.46 -2.60
CA GLY A 60 -5.05 -4.63 -1.17
C GLY A 60 -5.21 -3.31 -0.42
N HIS A 61 -5.90 -3.37 0.72
CA HIS A 61 -6.11 -2.21 1.57
C HIS A 61 -6.11 -2.57 3.06
N GLU A 62 -5.64 -3.76 3.41
CA GLU A 62 -5.61 -4.25 4.79
C GLU A 62 -4.27 -4.91 5.05
N SER A 63 -3.46 -4.30 5.92
CA SER A 63 -2.17 -4.90 6.26
C SER A 63 -1.64 -4.33 7.57
N THR A 64 -0.61 -4.97 8.08
CA THR A 64 0.23 -4.43 9.15
C THR A 64 1.67 -4.41 8.66
N GLY A 65 2.44 -3.46 9.17
CA GLY A 65 3.83 -3.37 8.76
C GLY A 65 4.63 -2.34 9.53
N LEU A 66 5.87 -2.21 9.11
CA LEU A 66 6.83 -1.27 9.67
C LEU A 66 7.04 -0.12 8.68
N VAL A 67 6.89 1.10 9.15
CA VAL A 67 7.24 2.28 8.37
C VAL A 67 8.74 2.33 8.18
N ILE A 68 9.20 2.39 6.93
CA ILE A 68 10.64 2.45 6.63
C ILE A 68 11.07 3.79 6.06
N ASP A 69 10.14 4.56 5.48
CA ASP A 69 10.44 5.89 4.96
C ASP A 69 9.16 6.72 4.90
N VAL A 70 9.27 8.03 5.03
CA VAL A 70 8.13 8.96 4.98
C VAL A 70 8.47 10.18 4.13
N GLY A 71 7.45 10.76 3.49
CA GLY A 71 7.58 12.02 2.79
C GLY A 71 7.70 13.21 3.75
N LYS A 72 8.15 14.33 3.23
CA LYS A 72 8.45 15.52 4.04
C LYS A 72 7.24 16.12 4.77
N ASN A 73 6.03 15.90 4.25
CA ASN A 73 4.81 16.42 4.86
C ASN A 73 4.14 15.45 5.83
N VAL A 74 4.70 14.25 6.00
CA VAL A 74 4.13 13.24 6.88
C VAL A 74 4.58 13.49 8.31
N SER A 75 3.61 13.66 9.21
CA SER A 75 3.88 13.98 10.62
C SER A 75 3.27 12.97 11.60
N HIS A 76 2.31 12.18 11.16
CA HIS A 76 1.58 11.27 12.07
C HIS A 76 2.24 9.92 12.29
N VAL A 77 3.21 9.57 11.47
CA VAL A 77 4.04 8.37 11.62
C VAL A 77 5.48 8.68 11.27
N ALA A 78 6.40 7.87 11.74
CA ALA A 78 7.83 8.02 11.48
C ALA A 78 8.46 6.64 11.18
N PRO A 79 9.62 6.61 10.50
CA PRO A 79 10.36 5.36 10.33
C PRO A 79 10.56 4.65 11.67
N GLY A 80 10.29 3.35 11.71
CA GLY A 80 10.33 2.53 12.91
C GLY A 80 8.99 2.29 13.56
N ASP A 81 7.94 3.02 13.17
CA ASP A 81 6.59 2.80 13.70
C ASP A 81 5.97 1.54 13.10
N THR A 82 5.31 0.75 13.94
CA THR A 82 4.45 -0.34 13.48
C THR A 82 3.05 0.22 13.24
N VAL A 83 2.50 -0.06 12.08
CA VAL A 83 1.22 0.55 11.64
C VAL A 83 0.24 -0.49 11.12
N LEU A 84 -1.02 -0.12 11.16
CA LEU A 84 -2.12 -0.80 10.51
C LEU A 84 -2.52 0.01 9.28
N VAL A 85 -2.57 -0.64 8.12
CA VAL A 85 -3.01 0.00 6.88
C VAL A 85 -4.47 -0.35 6.64
N THR A 86 -5.29 0.66 6.38
CA THR A 86 -6.72 0.51 6.13
C THR A 86 -7.16 1.42 5.00
N TRP A 87 -8.30 1.09 4.37
CA TRP A 87 -8.90 1.95 3.35
C TRP A 87 -9.65 3.15 3.95
N VAL A 88 -9.89 3.15 5.25
CA VAL A 88 -10.61 4.23 5.91
C VAL A 88 -9.74 5.47 5.98
N PRO A 89 -10.18 6.62 5.43
CA PRO A 89 -9.38 7.84 5.49
C PRO A 89 -9.13 8.29 6.93
N ARG A 90 -7.92 8.80 7.16
CA ARG A 90 -7.56 9.38 8.45
C ARG A 90 -8.17 10.78 8.58
N ASP A 91 -8.82 11.05 9.70
CA ASP A 91 -9.28 12.39 10.05
C ASP A 91 -8.26 13.04 10.98
N ALA A 92 -7.47 13.96 10.46
CA ALA A 92 -6.41 14.61 11.21
C ALA A 92 -6.93 15.39 12.42
N ALA A 93 -8.18 15.92 12.35
CA ALA A 93 -8.76 16.66 13.45
C ALA A 93 -9.11 15.77 14.66
N ARG A 94 -9.26 14.47 14.44
CA ARG A 94 -9.59 13.49 15.49
C ARG A 94 -8.45 12.57 15.84
N ALA A 95 -7.32 12.65 15.14
CA ALA A 95 -6.19 11.79 15.37
C ALA A 95 -5.37 12.28 16.56
N GLU A 96 -4.73 11.35 17.27
CA GLU A 96 -3.83 11.67 18.38
C GLU A 96 -2.58 12.39 17.92
N ARG A 97 -2.11 12.06 16.70
CA ARG A 97 -0.99 12.74 16.04
C ARG A 97 -1.46 13.30 14.70
N PRO A 98 -1.71 14.60 14.63
CA PRO A 98 -2.12 15.25 13.39
C PRO A 98 -1.01 15.24 12.33
#